data_58207df019f46d8f91541a03c4192b5b
#
_entry.id   58207df019f46d8f91541a03c4192b5b
#
_cell.length_a   1.000
_cell.length_b   1.000
_cell.length_c   1.000
_cell.angle_alpha   90.00
_cell.angle_beta   90.00
_cell.angle_gamma   90.00
#
_symmetry.space_group_name_H-M   'P 1'
#
loop_
_entity.id
_entity.type
_entity.pdbx_description
1 polymer ?
#
loop_
_entity_poly.entity_id
_entity_poly.type
_entity_poly.pdbx_seq_one_letter_code
_entity_poly.pdbx_strand_id
1 'polypeptide(L)'
;MMMRNRTIGIILLLLTTISVSAQKAERDYIRKGNRAYKDSTYVNAEVNYRKAIDVNPKSAISMYNLGNTLMQQNKLQEAMEQFV
;
A
#
# COMPACT_ATOMS: atom_id res chain seq x y z
N MET A 1 36.79 0.83 -16.37
CA MET A 1 36.09 -0.25 -15.67
C MET A 1 35.77 0.07 -14.23
N MET A 2 36.65 0.68 -13.44
CA MET A 2 36.37 1.04 -12.04
C MET A 2 35.27 2.09 -11.89
N MET A 3 35.13 3.08 -12.79
CA MET A 3 34.06 4.08 -12.74
C MET A 3 32.66 3.47 -12.94
N ARG A 4 32.58 2.43 -13.75
CA ARG A 4 31.29 1.76 -14.05
C ARG A 4 30.71 1.07 -12.81
N ASN A 5 31.55 0.42 -12.00
CA ASN A 5 31.13 -0.26 -10.77
C ASN A 5 30.69 0.73 -9.68
N ARG A 6 31.33 1.90 -9.58
CA ARG A 6 30.93 2.95 -8.63
C ARG A 6 29.55 3.52 -8.97
N THR A 7 29.28 3.76 -10.25
CA THR A 7 27.98 4.28 -10.70
C THR A 7 26.87 3.29 -10.42
N ILE A 8 27.09 2.00 -10.67
CA ILE A 8 26.11 0.93 -10.39
C ILE A 8 25.84 0.84 -8.89
N GLY A 9 26.87 0.93 -8.03
CA GLY A 9 26.72 0.90 -6.58
C GLY A 9 25.87 2.07 -6.04
N ILE A 10 26.07 3.27 -6.57
CA ILE A 10 25.31 4.46 -6.19
C ILE A 10 23.83 4.31 -6.59
N ILE A 11 23.56 3.82 -7.80
CA ILE A 11 22.19 3.60 -8.29
C ILE A 11 21.47 2.58 -7.42
N LEU A 12 22.12 1.46 -7.08
CA LEU A 12 21.54 0.43 -6.21
C LEU A 12 21.22 0.97 -4.82
N LEU A 13 22.10 1.80 -4.26
CA LEU A 13 21.88 2.42 -2.95
C LEU A 13 20.68 3.37 -2.96
N LEU A 14 20.52 4.18 -4.01
CA LEU A 14 19.38 5.07 -4.16
C LEU A 14 18.06 4.30 -4.30
N LEU A 15 18.05 3.22 -5.08
CA LEU A 15 16.87 2.35 -5.22
C LEU A 15 16.48 1.71 -3.90
N THR A 16 17.46 1.26 -3.10
CA THR A 16 17.23 0.69 -1.77
C THR A 16 16.59 1.71 -0.84
N THR A 17 17.07 2.96 -0.84
CA THR A 17 16.52 4.05 -0.03
C THR A 17 15.07 4.36 -0.40
N ILE A 18 14.74 4.41 -1.69
CA ILE A 18 13.38 4.62 -2.18
C ILE A 18 12.47 3.49 -1.73
N SER A 19 12.93 2.22 -1.83
CA SER A 19 12.17 1.05 -1.40
C SER A 19 11.84 1.08 0.09
N VAL A 20 12.78 1.48 0.95
CA VAL A 20 12.57 1.61 2.40
C VAL A 20 11.54 2.68 2.69
N SER A 21 11.61 3.83 2.03
CA SER A 21 10.64 4.92 2.18
C SER A 21 9.24 4.50 1.74
N ALA A 22 9.13 3.78 0.63
CA ALA A 22 7.86 3.26 0.13
C ALA A 22 7.26 2.24 1.10
N GLN A 23 8.06 1.33 1.66
CA GLN A 23 7.60 0.35 2.65
C GLN A 23 7.08 1.04 3.92
N LYS A 24 7.74 2.09 4.37
CA LYS A 24 7.28 2.86 5.52
C LYS A 24 5.95 3.54 5.24
N ALA A 25 5.82 4.19 4.08
CA ALA A 25 4.58 4.85 3.67
C ALA A 25 3.43 3.86 3.56
N GLU A 26 3.65 2.69 2.96
CA GLU A 26 2.66 1.62 2.87
C GLU A 26 2.16 1.20 4.25
N ARG A 27 3.08 0.92 5.17
CA ARG A 27 2.71 0.51 6.54
C ARG A 27 1.93 1.59 7.27
N ASP A 28 2.31 2.85 7.10
CA ASP A 28 1.62 3.97 7.74
C ASP A 28 0.17 4.09 7.23
N TYR A 29 -0.04 3.94 5.92
CA TYR A 29 -1.39 3.96 5.34
C TYR A 29 -2.23 2.76 5.79
N ILE A 30 -1.64 1.56 5.84
CA ILE A 30 -2.33 0.37 6.34
C ILE A 30 -2.75 0.57 7.80
N ARG A 31 -1.87 1.12 8.62
CA ARG A 31 -2.14 1.37 10.04
C ARG A 31 -3.28 2.37 10.22
N LYS A 32 -3.30 3.44 9.44
CA LYS A 32 -4.40 4.41 9.43
C LYS A 32 -5.70 3.80 8.95
N GLY A 33 -5.63 2.98 7.91
CA GLY A 33 -6.79 2.24 7.40
C GLY A 33 -7.37 1.30 8.45
N ASN A 34 -6.51 0.55 9.12
CA ASN A 34 -6.93 -0.38 10.19
C ASN A 34 -7.61 0.35 11.34
N ARG A 35 -7.09 1.50 11.73
CA ARG A 35 -7.69 2.32 12.78
C ARG A 35 -9.06 2.83 12.38
N ALA A 36 -9.18 3.35 11.17
CA ALA A 36 -10.44 3.82 10.62
C ALA A 36 -11.47 2.69 10.52
N TYR A 37 -11.04 1.52 10.08
CA TYR A 37 -11.90 0.33 9.99
C TYR A 37 -12.44 -0.05 11.37
N LYS A 38 -11.58 -0.09 12.37
CA LYS A 38 -11.95 -0.40 13.75
C LYS A 38 -12.98 0.60 14.30
N ASP A 39 -12.86 1.87 13.93
CA ASP A 39 -13.76 2.95 14.34
C ASP A 39 -15.02 3.02 13.46
N SER A 40 -15.21 2.09 12.54
CA SER A 40 -16.33 2.05 11.59
C SER A 40 -16.40 3.27 10.65
N THR A 41 -15.30 3.99 10.48
CA THR A 41 -15.18 5.07 9.51
C THR A 41 -14.66 4.50 8.19
N TYR A 42 -15.54 3.76 7.49
CA TYR A 42 -15.14 2.94 6.34
C TYR A 42 -14.68 3.75 5.15
N VAL A 43 -15.20 4.96 4.92
CA VAL A 43 -14.72 5.83 3.85
C VAL A 43 -13.26 6.21 4.08
N ASN A 44 -12.88 6.55 5.31
CA ASN A 44 -11.50 6.83 5.67
C ASN A 44 -10.61 5.60 5.53
N ALA A 45 -11.09 4.45 5.94
CA ALA A 45 -10.37 3.19 5.78
C ALA A 45 -10.11 2.93 4.29
N GLU A 46 -11.11 3.07 3.45
CA GLU A 46 -10.98 2.90 2.00
C GLU A 46 -9.90 3.82 1.42
N VAL A 47 -9.93 5.11 1.76
CA VAL A 47 -8.95 6.09 1.27
C VAL A 47 -7.52 5.66 1.64
N ASN A 48 -7.31 5.24 2.89
CA ASN A 48 -5.97 4.87 3.36
C ASN A 48 -5.49 3.57 2.74
N TYR A 49 -6.35 2.57 2.57
CA TYR A 49 -5.96 1.33 1.89
C TYR A 49 -5.65 1.56 0.41
N ARG A 50 -6.40 2.45 -0.27
CA ARG A 50 -6.09 2.81 -1.65
C ARG A 50 -4.75 3.53 -1.76
N LYS A 51 -4.41 4.40 -0.80
CA LYS A 51 -3.09 5.05 -0.74
C LYS A 51 -1.97 4.03 -0.53
N ALA A 52 -2.20 3.02 0.29
CA ALA A 52 -1.24 1.94 0.49
C ALA A 52 -1.00 1.16 -0.82
N ILE A 53 -2.05 0.89 -1.59
CA ILE A 53 -1.95 0.21 -2.89
C ILE A 53 -1.24 1.09 -3.91
N ASP A 54 -1.47 2.41 -3.89
CA ASP A 54 -0.75 3.34 -4.76
C ASP A 54 0.76 3.30 -4.53
N VAL A 55 1.17 3.19 -3.26
CA VAL A 55 2.58 3.06 -2.89
C VAL A 55 3.14 1.68 -3.26
N ASN A 56 2.36 0.62 -3.04
CA ASN A 56 2.73 -0.75 -3.37
C ASN A 56 1.56 -1.47 -4.04
N PRO A 57 1.54 -1.50 -5.39
CA PRO A 57 0.47 -2.17 -6.13
C PRO A 57 0.39 -3.69 -5.91
N LYS A 58 1.40 -4.28 -5.27
CA LYS A 58 1.45 -5.73 -4.96
C LYS A 58 1.06 -6.02 -3.52
N SER A 59 0.58 -5.02 -2.77
CA SER A 59 0.19 -5.19 -1.37
C SER A 59 -1.08 -6.04 -1.25
N ALA A 60 -0.91 -7.34 -1.06
CA ALA A 60 -2.04 -8.26 -0.90
C ALA A 60 -2.87 -7.93 0.34
N ILE A 61 -2.22 -7.55 1.44
CA ILE A 61 -2.94 -7.19 2.68
C ILE A 61 -3.81 -5.94 2.50
N SER A 62 -3.31 -4.94 1.76
CA SER A 62 -4.08 -3.72 1.48
C SER A 62 -5.27 -4.01 0.58
N MET A 63 -5.11 -4.87 -0.44
CA MET A 63 -6.20 -5.29 -1.32
C MET A 63 -7.27 -6.06 -0.55
N TYR A 64 -6.86 -6.99 0.31
CA TYR A 64 -7.78 -7.77 1.13
C TYR A 64 -8.57 -6.86 2.08
N ASN A 65 -7.87 -5.96 2.77
CA ASN A 65 -8.51 -5.02 3.69
C ASN A 65 -9.41 -4.03 2.97
N LEU A 66 -9.02 -3.58 1.78
CA LEU A 66 -9.88 -2.74 0.93
C LEU A 66 -11.16 -3.47 0.54
N GLY A 67 -11.04 -4.74 0.11
CA GLY A 67 -12.21 -5.56 -0.22
C GLY A 67 -13.19 -5.65 0.94
N ASN A 68 -12.69 -5.93 2.15
CA ASN A 68 -13.52 -5.98 3.35
C ASN A 68 -14.18 -4.62 3.66
N THR A 69 -13.43 -3.53 3.47
CA THR A 69 -13.94 -2.17 3.70
C THR A 69 -15.05 -1.81 2.72
N LEU A 70 -14.91 -2.24 1.47
CA LEU A 70 -15.93 -2.03 0.44
C LEU A 70 -17.19 -2.85 0.74
N MET A 71 -17.03 -4.07 1.25
CA MET A 71 -18.18 -4.89 1.69
C MET A 71 -18.96 -4.20 2.81
N GLN A 72 -18.29 -3.59 3.76
CA GLN A 72 -18.93 -2.85 4.85
C GLN A 72 -19.74 -1.65 4.33
N GLN A 73 -19.39 -1.11 3.17
CA GLN A 73 -20.10 -0.03 2.52
C GLN A 73 -21.17 -0.51 1.53
N ASN A 74 -21.46 -1.82 1.49
CA ASN A 74 -22.36 -2.45 0.51
C ASN A 74 -21.90 -2.28 -0.95
N LYS A 75 -20.61 -2.15 -1.18
CA LYS A 75 -19.99 -2.05 -2.50
C LYS A 75 -19.48 -3.42 -2.94
N LEU A 76 -20.39 -4.38 -3.02
CA LEU A 76 -20.04 -5.80 -3.18
C LEU A 76 -19.27 -6.08 -4.47
N GLN A 77 -19.64 -5.49 -5.60
CA GLN A 77 -18.97 -5.73 -6.86
C GLN A 77 -17.54 -5.22 -6.84
N GLU A 78 -17.32 -4.01 -6.33
CA GLU A 78 -15.98 -3.44 -6.19
C GLU A 78 -15.13 -4.28 -5.22
N ALA A 79 -15.75 -4.79 -4.15
CA ALA A 79 -15.07 -5.66 -3.19
C ALA A 79 -14.57 -6.94 -3.87
N MET A 80 -15.40 -7.58 -4.68
CA MET A 80 -15.03 -8.79 -5.41
C MET A 80 -13.85 -8.57 -6.34
N GLU A 81 -13.76 -7.42 -6.97
CA GLU A 81 -12.62 -7.05 -7.82
C GLU A 81 -11.30 -7.01 -7.05
N GLN A 82 -11.35 -6.62 -5.76
CA GLN A 82 -10.14 -6.56 -4.92
C GLN A 82 -9.67 -7.95 -4.45
N PHE A 83 -10.58 -8.91 -4.36
CA PHE A 83 -10.24 -10.27 -3.92
C PHE A 83 -9.72 -11.16 -5.06
N VAL A 84 -9.89 -10.76 -6.30
CA VAL A 84 -9.44 -11.50 -7.49
C VAL A 84 -8.09 -10.97 -7.97
#